data_cc1e731335f35f1fcfe1278ea5bb863e
#
_entry.id   cc1e731335f35f1fcfe1278ea5bb863e
#
_cell.length_a   1.000
_cell.length_b   1.000
_cell.length_c   1.000
_cell.angle_alpha   90.00
_cell.angle_beta   90.00
_cell.angle_gamma   90.00
#
_symmetry.space_group_name_H-M   'P 1'
#
loop_
_entity.id
_entity.type
_entity.pdbx_description
1 polymer ?
#
loop_
_entity_poly.entity_id
_entity_poly.type
_entity_poly.pdbx_seq_one_letter_code
_entity_poly.pdbx_strand_id
1 'polypeptide(L)'
;MKVNYKFRTKPYKHQITALERCTGKTAFGFFMEMGTGKSKVLLDDIARLYTENQIDFAIIIAPKGVFRNWVEMEIPIHFWEEIPTYMSSWQSPMSSGRKEEINRMIKATGKMKIFVMNVEAFSSIKGRDVGEFFGKKFGDKGLIAVDESTTIKNHKAKRTKTLIKISKLFKYKRILTGSPVTNTPMDLYSQCEFLGEKMLGFSSFYAFQARYAVLNSIKMGKISFQKVIGFRYID
;
A
#
# COMPACT_ATOMS: atom_id res chain seq x y z
N MET A 1 8.72 -18.15 16.68
CA MET A 1 7.59 -17.38 17.24
C MET A 1 6.31 -18.18 17.04
N LYS A 2 5.54 -18.51 18.09
CA LYS A 2 4.22 -19.11 17.91
C LYS A 2 3.29 -18.02 17.40
N VAL A 3 2.86 -18.15 16.17
CA VAL A 3 1.84 -17.28 15.58
C VAL A 3 0.51 -17.67 16.24
N ASN A 4 -0.08 -16.76 16.99
CA ASN A 4 -1.32 -17.03 17.78
C ASN A 4 -2.60 -16.93 16.93
N TYR A 5 -2.51 -16.99 15.60
CA TYR A 5 -3.69 -17.00 14.73
C TYR A 5 -3.64 -18.22 13.79
N LYS A 6 -4.81 -18.67 13.36
CA LYS A 6 -4.94 -19.78 12.42
C LYS A 6 -4.98 -19.25 11.00
N PHE A 7 -4.22 -19.87 10.11
CA PHE A 7 -4.34 -19.61 8.68
C PHE A 7 -5.65 -20.21 8.16
N ARG A 8 -6.46 -19.43 7.46
CA ARG A 8 -7.65 -19.97 6.78
C ARG A 8 -7.27 -20.94 5.66
N THR A 9 -6.24 -20.59 4.91
CA THR A 9 -5.66 -21.45 3.87
C THR A 9 -4.20 -21.75 4.23
N LYS A 10 -3.76 -23.00 4.01
CA LYS A 10 -2.40 -23.43 4.34
C LYS A 10 -1.36 -22.61 3.57
N PRO A 11 -0.45 -21.89 4.25
CA PRO A 11 0.58 -21.09 3.59
C PRO A 11 1.71 -21.97 3.04
N TYR A 12 2.32 -21.52 1.95
CA TYR A 12 3.57 -22.07 1.44
C TYR A 12 4.76 -21.57 2.29
N LYS A 13 5.88 -22.30 2.24
CA LYS A 13 7.07 -21.96 3.01
C LYS A 13 7.57 -20.52 2.78
N HIS A 14 7.60 -20.06 1.53
CA HIS A 14 8.01 -18.70 1.20
C HIS A 14 7.05 -17.61 1.75
N GLN A 15 5.75 -17.92 1.86
CA GLN A 15 4.75 -17.02 2.46
C GLN A 15 4.97 -16.91 3.97
N ILE A 16 5.25 -18.01 4.65
CA ILE A 16 5.63 -18.03 6.08
C ILE A 16 6.89 -17.18 6.29
N THR A 17 7.94 -17.40 5.49
CA THR A 17 9.18 -16.62 5.57
C THR A 17 8.94 -15.13 5.37
N ALA A 18 8.09 -14.74 4.41
CA ALA A 18 7.74 -13.33 4.18
C ALA A 18 7.01 -12.72 5.39
N LEU A 19 6.09 -13.46 5.99
CA LEU A 19 5.35 -13.04 7.17
C LEU A 19 6.25 -12.90 8.40
N GLU A 20 7.16 -13.86 8.62
CA GLU A 20 8.16 -13.79 9.70
C GLU A 20 9.06 -12.57 9.57
N ARG A 21 9.54 -12.26 8.36
CA ARG A 21 10.34 -11.06 8.07
C ARG A 21 9.59 -9.75 8.31
N CYS A 22 8.27 -9.77 8.10
CA CYS A 22 7.39 -8.63 8.33
C CYS A 22 7.07 -8.42 9.80
N THR A 23 7.12 -9.48 10.61
CA THR A 23 6.74 -9.45 12.04
C THR A 23 7.55 -8.41 12.80
N GLY A 24 6.86 -7.62 13.64
CA GLY A 24 7.45 -6.55 14.45
C GLY A 24 7.77 -5.26 13.66
N LYS A 25 7.52 -5.19 12.36
CA LYS A 25 7.81 -4.02 11.54
C LYS A 25 6.55 -3.19 11.27
N THR A 26 6.64 -1.89 11.49
CA THR A 26 5.57 -0.94 11.16
C THR A 26 5.49 -0.66 9.66
N ALA A 27 6.60 -0.73 8.94
CA ALA A 27 6.67 -0.56 7.49
C ALA A 27 7.38 -1.75 6.84
N PHE A 28 6.80 -2.31 5.77
CA PHE A 28 7.38 -3.45 5.07
C PHE A 28 6.93 -3.55 3.60
N GLY A 29 7.86 -3.95 2.72
CA GLY A 29 7.59 -4.24 1.30
C GLY A 29 7.60 -5.74 1.03
N PHE A 30 6.49 -6.27 0.55
CA PHE A 30 6.41 -7.65 0.06
C PHE A 30 6.82 -7.68 -1.42
N PHE A 31 8.12 -7.78 -1.66
CA PHE A 31 8.70 -7.93 -2.99
C PHE A 31 8.77 -9.42 -3.32
N MET A 32 7.68 -9.93 -3.86
CA MET A 32 7.51 -11.35 -4.17
C MET A 32 7.02 -11.46 -5.60
N GLU A 33 7.46 -12.46 -6.34
CA GLU A 33 7.08 -12.69 -7.73
C GLU A 33 5.57 -12.77 -7.95
N MET A 34 5.12 -12.56 -9.18
CA MET A 34 3.71 -12.71 -9.54
C MET A 34 3.25 -14.15 -9.29
N GLY A 35 2.00 -14.32 -8.83
CA GLY A 35 1.44 -15.64 -8.55
C GLY A 35 1.90 -16.30 -7.25
N THR A 36 2.81 -15.70 -6.47
CA THR A 36 3.32 -16.28 -5.21
C THR A 36 2.40 -16.07 -4.00
N GLY A 37 1.25 -15.42 -4.19
CA GLY A 37 0.24 -15.22 -3.15
C GLY A 37 0.54 -14.05 -2.20
N LYS A 38 1.06 -12.92 -2.72
CA LYS A 38 1.28 -11.68 -1.95
C LYS A 38 0.04 -11.20 -1.21
N SER A 39 -1.13 -11.27 -1.86
CA SER A 39 -2.42 -10.89 -1.28
C SER A 39 -2.71 -11.70 -0.02
N LYS A 40 -2.52 -13.01 -0.09
CA LYS A 40 -2.66 -13.90 1.07
C LYS A 40 -1.73 -13.52 2.21
N VAL A 41 -0.45 -13.27 1.93
CA VAL A 41 0.52 -12.87 2.96
C VAL A 41 0.13 -11.56 3.62
N LEU A 42 -0.39 -10.58 2.87
CA LEU A 42 -0.92 -9.34 3.44
C LEU A 42 -2.13 -9.61 4.34
N LEU A 43 -3.06 -10.48 3.92
CA LEU A 43 -4.25 -10.82 4.71
C LEU A 43 -3.87 -11.57 6.00
N ASP A 44 -2.90 -12.46 5.93
CA ASP A 44 -2.34 -13.14 7.11
C ASP A 44 -1.66 -12.14 8.07
N ASP A 45 -0.93 -11.15 7.54
CA ASP A 45 -0.33 -10.09 8.38
C ASP A 45 -1.39 -9.20 9.04
N ILE A 46 -2.46 -8.84 8.31
CA ILE A 46 -3.61 -8.09 8.87
C ILE A 46 -4.28 -8.91 9.98
N ALA A 47 -4.54 -10.21 9.76
CA ALA A 47 -5.14 -11.09 10.74
C ALA A 47 -4.27 -11.24 12.00
N ARG A 48 -2.95 -11.41 11.81
CA ARG A 48 -1.99 -11.44 12.91
C ARG A 48 -1.99 -10.15 13.73
N LEU A 49 -1.88 -8.99 13.07
CA LEU A 49 -1.87 -7.70 13.75
C LEU A 49 -3.16 -7.42 14.51
N TYR A 50 -4.31 -7.85 13.97
CA TYR A 50 -5.59 -7.75 14.67
C TYR A 50 -5.63 -8.63 15.93
N THR A 51 -5.18 -9.89 15.82
CA THR A 51 -5.16 -10.84 16.96
C THR A 51 -4.20 -10.37 18.06
N GLU A 52 -3.12 -9.70 17.67
CA GLU A 52 -2.18 -9.04 18.60
C GLU A 52 -2.70 -7.70 19.14
N ASN A 53 -3.95 -7.32 18.83
CA ASN A 53 -4.56 -6.03 19.22
C ASN A 53 -3.78 -4.80 18.75
N GLN A 54 -3.04 -4.93 17.64
CA GLN A 54 -2.23 -3.85 17.07
C GLN A 54 -3.04 -2.96 16.11
N ILE A 55 -4.01 -3.56 15.41
CA ILE A 55 -4.88 -2.84 14.47
C ILE A 55 -6.34 -3.27 14.64
N ASP A 56 -7.27 -2.39 14.26
CA ASP A 56 -8.70 -2.67 14.09
C ASP A 56 -9.23 -2.16 12.72
N PHE A 57 -8.34 -1.58 11.91
CA PHE A 57 -8.65 -1.06 10.60
C PHE A 57 -7.54 -1.36 9.59
N ALA A 58 -7.91 -1.71 8.37
CA ALA A 58 -7.00 -1.78 7.23
C ALA A 58 -7.62 -1.16 5.98
N ILE A 59 -6.83 -0.35 5.27
CA ILE A 59 -7.18 0.11 3.93
C ILE A 59 -6.25 -0.53 2.90
N ILE A 60 -6.83 -1.25 1.94
CA ILE A 60 -6.13 -1.92 0.85
C ILE A 60 -6.38 -1.12 -0.43
N ILE A 61 -5.30 -0.66 -1.06
CA ILE A 61 -5.33 0.16 -2.26
C ILE A 61 -4.79 -0.67 -3.41
N ALA A 62 -5.61 -0.93 -4.41
CA ALA A 62 -5.28 -1.77 -5.55
C ALA A 62 -5.57 -1.07 -6.88
N PRO A 63 -4.94 -1.46 -8.01
CA PRO A 63 -5.32 -0.99 -9.33
C PRO A 63 -6.78 -1.29 -9.65
N LYS A 64 -7.45 -0.44 -10.43
CA LYS A 64 -8.87 -0.60 -10.79
C LYS A 64 -9.18 -1.98 -11.38
N GLY A 65 -8.25 -2.56 -12.16
CA GLY A 65 -8.42 -3.88 -12.78
C GLY A 65 -8.44 -5.05 -11.80
N VAL A 66 -7.78 -4.92 -10.63
CA VAL A 66 -7.71 -5.99 -9.61
C VAL A 66 -8.48 -5.67 -8.34
N PHE A 67 -9.01 -4.47 -8.23
CA PHE A 67 -9.77 -4.00 -7.07
C PHE A 67 -10.93 -4.93 -6.69
N ARG A 68 -11.72 -5.40 -7.69
CA ARG A 68 -12.84 -6.31 -7.43
C ARG A 68 -12.37 -7.67 -6.91
N ASN A 69 -11.23 -8.15 -7.40
CA ASN A 69 -10.66 -9.42 -6.96
C ASN A 69 -10.39 -9.43 -5.44
N TRP A 70 -9.93 -8.30 -4.88
CA TRP A 70 -9.75 -8.17 -3.43
C TRP A 70 -11.06 -8.37 -2.66
N VAL A 71 -12.16 -7.79 -3.15
CA VAL A 71 -13.47 -7.82 -2.48
C VAL A 71 -14.17 -9.17 -2.68
N GLU A 72 -14.11 -9.74 -3.88
CA GLU A 72 -14.89 -10.91 -4.28
C GLU A 72 -14.15 -12.23 -4.06
N MET A 73 -12.83 -12.24 -4.05
CA MET A 73 -12.01 -13.45 -4.02
C MET A 73 -10.99 -13.46 -2.87
N GLU A 74 -10.04 -12.53 -2.84
CA GLU A 74 -8.89 -12.62 -1.93
C GLU A 74 -9.30 -12.60 -0.46
N ILE A 75 -10.09 -11.60 -0.04
CA ILE A 75 -10.54 -11.48 1.34
C ILE A 75 -11.46 -12.65 1.72
N PRO A 76 -12.50 -13.01 0.94
CA PRO A 76 -13.37 -14.15 1.25
C PRO A 76 -12.65 -15.50 1.32
N ILE A 77 -11.59 -15.70 0.53
CA ILE A 77 -10.88 -17.00 0.48
C ILE A 77 -9.80 -17.09 1.56
N HIS A 78 -9.07 -16.01 1.82
CA HIS A 78 -7.83 -16.07 2.59
C HIS A 78 -7.91 -15.42 3.98
N PHE A 79 -8.83 -14.46 4.19
CA PHE A 79 -8.92 -13.82 5.50
C PHE A 79 -9.56 -14.76 6.52
N TRP A 80 -9.01 -14.81 7.74
CA TRP A 80 -9.44 -15.75 8.76
C TRP A 80 -10.89 -15.51 9.19
N GLU A 81 -11.75 -16.52 9.00
CA GLU A 81 -13.20 -16.42 9.16
C GLU A 81 -13.68 -16.24 10.61
N GLU A 82 -12.88 -16.66 11.61
CA GLU A 82 -13.18 -16.46 13.02
C GLU A 82 -13.00 -15.01 13.48
N ILE A 83 -12.33 -14.15 12.68
CA ILE A 83 -12.21 -12.73 12.97
C ILE A 83 -13.50 -12.02 12.57
N PRO A 84 -14.26 -11.46 13.54
CA PRO A 84 -15.42 -10.65 13.21
C PRO A 84 -15.02 -9.47 12.32
N THR A 85 -15.45 -9.48 11.08
CA THR A 85 -14.98 -8.53 10.07
C THR A 85 -16.12 -7.72 9.49
N TYR A 86 -15.88 -6.43 9.29
CA TYR A 86 -16.72 -5.56 8.50
C TYR A 86 -15.93 -5.10 7.26
N MET A 87 -16.37 -5.50 6.08
CA MET A 87 -15.75 -5.11 4.83
C MET A 87 -16.62 -4.14 4.06
N SER A 88 -16.01 -3.10 3.49
CA SER A 88 -16.63 -2.20 2.53
C SER A 88 -15.63 -1.75 1.48
N SER A 89 -16.10 -1.11 0.42
CA SER A 89 -15.23 -0.71 -0.68
C SER A 89 -15.63 0.63 -1.27
N TRP A 90 -14.64 1.29 -1.90
CA TRP A 90 -14.85 2.54 -2.62
C TRP A 90 -15.70 2.34 -3.87
N GLN A 91 -16.62 3.26 -4.09
CA GLN A 91 -17.41 3.36 -5.31
C GLN A 91 -17.56 4.83 -5.72
N SER A 92 -17.47 5.12 -7.00
CA SER A 92 -17.71 6.46 -7.52
C SER A 92 -18.56 6.37 -8.80
N PRO A 93 -19.73 7.06 -8.84
CA PRO A 93 -20.34 7.84 -7.77
C PRO A 93 -20.74 6.96 -6.57
N MET A 94 -20.74 7.55 -5.37
CA MET A 94 -21.11 6.85 -4.14
C MET A 94 -22.61 6.91 -3.94
N SER A 95 -23.28 5.76 -3.97
CA SER A 95 -24.71 5.65 -3.69
C SER A 95 -25.05 5.91 -2.21
N SER A 96 -26.32 6.24 -1.91
CA SER A 96 -26.79 6.39 -0.52
C SER A 96 -26.57 5.13 0.31
N GLY A 97 -26.92 3.96 -0.22
CA GLY A 97 -26.72 2.69 0.45
C GLY A 97 -25.24 2.40 0.76
N ARG A 98 -24.31 2.77 -0.13
CA ARG A 98 -22.86 2.62 0.13
C ARG A 98 -22.40 3.57 1.24
N LYS A 99 -22.92 4.79 1.30
CA LYS A 99 -22.61 5.71 2.39
C LYS A 99 -23.08 5.17 3.74
N GLU A 100 -24.28 4.59 3.80
CA GLU A 100 -24.80 3.95 5.02
C GLU A 100 -23.98 2.74 5.44
N GLU A 101 -23.54 1.91 4.49
CA GLU A 101 -22.66 0.77 4.73
C GLU A 101 -21.34 1.22 5.35
N ILE A 102 -20.70 2.25 4.77
CA ILE A 102 -19.47 2.84 5.32
C ILE A 102 -19.71 3.41 6.70
N ASN A 103 -20.82 4.09 6.94
CA ASN A 103 -21.18 4.63 8.26
C ASN A 103 -21.38 3.52 9.29
N ARG A 104 -22.00 2.40 8.91
CA ARG A 104 -22.11 1.21 9.77
C ARG A 104 -20.74 0.61 10.09
N MET A 105 -19.87 0.49 9.10
CA MET A 105 -18.49 0.04 9.31
C MET A 105 -17.74 0.95 10.29
N ILE A 106 -17.85 2.26 10.14
CA ILE A 106 -17.18 3.24 11.01
C ILE A 106 -17.64 3.11 12.47
N LYS A 107 -18.91 2.83 12.69
CA LYS A 107 -19.52 2.69 14.04
C LYS A 107 -19.32 1.31 14.65
N ALA A 108 -18.93 0.31 13.87
CA ALA A 108 -18.76 -1.05 14.37
C ALA A 108 -17.62 -1.13 15.39
N THR A 109 -17.88 -1.77 16.53
CA THR A 109 -16.91 -2.03 17.59
C THR A 109 -16.58 -3.52 17.67
N GLY A 110 -15.39 -3.87 18.15
CA GLY A 110 -14.98 -5.27 18.32
C GLY A 110 -14.82 -6.06 17.01
N LYS A 111 -14.74 -5.38 15.88
CA LYS A 111 -14.60 -5.99 14.55
C LYS A 111 -13.40 -5.43 13.81
N MET A 112 -12.72 -6.28 13.08
CA MET A 112 -11.75 -5.84 12.07
C MET A 112 -12.48 -5.13 10.93
N LYS A 113 -12.03 -3.94 10.56
CA LYS A 113 -12.61 -3.16 9.47
C LYS A 113 -11.65 -3.18 8.28
N ILE A 114 -12.11 -3.68 7.15
CA ILE A 114 -11.33 -3.70 5.91
C ILE A 114 -12.01 -2.82 4.87
N PHE A 115 -11.31 -1.79 4.40
CA PHE A 115 -11.79 -0.92 3.33
C PHE A 115 -10.93 -1.10 2.09
N VAL A 116 -11.53 -1.41 0.95
CA VAL A 116 -10.80 -1.59 -0.31
C VAL A 116 -11.05 -0.40 -1.22
N MET A 117 -9.98 0.15 -1.81
CA MET A 117 -10.05 1.36 -2.62
C MET A 117 -9.16 1.26 -3.86
N ASN A 118 -9.62 1.78 -5.00
CA ASN A 118 -8.77 1.80 -6.18
C ASN A 118 -7.78 2.97 -6.15
N VAL A 119 -6.55 2.73 -6.63
CA VAL A 119 -5.45 3.72 -6.58
C VAL A 119 -5.76 4.99 -7.37
N GLU A 120 -6.54 4.88 -8.45
CA GLU A 120 -6.92 6.00 -9.30
C GLU A 120 -7.81 7.02 -8.56
N ALA A 121 -8.59 6.58 -7.57
CA ALA A 121 -9.44 7.44 -6.77
C ALA A 121 -8.65 8.57 -6.08
N PHE A 122 -7.39 8.32 -5.72
CA PHE A 122 -6.52 9.30 -5.06
C PHE A 122 -6.05 10.45 -5.97
N SER A 123 -6.35 10.39 -7.26
CA SER A 123 -6.22 11.54 -8.17
C SER A 123 -7.36 12.55 -8.03
N SER A 124 -8.48 12.16 -7.43
CA SER A 124 -9.66 13.00 -7.19
C SER A 124 -9.66 13.60 -5.78
N ILE A 125 -10.40 14.71 -5.59
CA ILE A 125 -10.59 15.32 -4.28
C ILE A 125 -11.34 14.36 -3.35
N LYS A 126 -12.44 13.76 -3.81
CA LYS A 126 -13.27 12.85 -3.00
C LYS A 126 -12.49 11.64 -2.48
N GLY A 127 -11.67 11.02 -3.36
CA GLY A 127 -10.86 9.86 -2.95
C GLY A 127 -9.78 10.24 -1.94
N ARG A 128 -9.14 11.41 -2.12
CA ARG A 128 -8.20 11.95 -1.14
C ARG A 128 -8.87 12.18 0.21
N ASP A 129 -10.03 12.84 0.23
CA ASP A 129 -10.72 13.21 1.46
C ASP A 129 -11.15 11.97 2.26
N VAL A 130 -11.58 10.91 1.58
CA VAL A 130 -11.91 9.62 2.22
C VAL A 130 -10.65 8.96 2.81
N GLY A 131 -9.54 8.94 2.08
CA GLY A 131 -8.28 8.39 2.59
C GLY A 131 -7.75 9.19 3.80
N GLU A 132 -7.78 10.52 3.76
CA GLU A 132 -7.41 11.38 4.88
C GLU A 132 -8.34 11.19 6.09
N PHE A 133 -9.64 11.05 5.86
CA PHE A 133 -10.61 10.78 6.91
C PHE A 133 -10.31 9.47 7.64
N PHE A 134 -10.09 8.38 6.92
CA PHE A 134 -9.75 7.09 7.53
C PHE A 134 -8.41 7.12 8.25
N GLY A 135 -7.41 7.80 7.68
CA GLY A 135 -6.12 7.96 8.32
C GLY A 135 -6.20 8.72 9.64
N LYS A 136 -6.95 9.82 9.70
CA LYS A 136 -7.16 10.61 10.92
C LYS A 136 -7.97 9.85 11.96
N LYS A 137 -8.93 9.03 11.53
CA LYS A 137 -9.85 8.32 12.44
C LYS A 137 -9.27 7.02 12.99
N PHE A 138 -8.56 6.26 12.18
CA PHE A 138 -8.12 4.90 12.49
C PHE A 138 -6.62 4.68 12.42
N GLY A 139 -5.83 5.69 12.01
CA GLY A 139 -4.43 5.50 11.67
C GLY A 139 -3.55 4.98 12.80
N ASP A 140 -3.82 5.34 14.06
CA ASP A 140 -3.06 4.86 15.22
C ASP A 140 -3.16 3.34 15.43
N LYS A 141 -4.34 2.76 15.12
CA LYS A 141 -4.60 1.31 15.06
C LYS A 141 -4.94 0.88 13.63
N GLY A 142 -4.27 1.45 12.64
CA GLY A 142 -4.56 1.25 11.23
C GLY A 142 -3.37 0.77 10.42
N LEU A 143 -3.71 -0.01 9.39
CA LEU A 143 -2.79 -0.43 8.35
C LEU A 143 -3.22 0.16 7.00
N ILE A 144 -2.27 0.70 6.24
CA ILE A 144 -2.46 1.07 4.84
C ILE A 144 -1.56 0.22 3.94
N ALA A 145 -2.14 -0.41 2.92
CA ALA A 145 -1.42 -1.22 1.96
C ALA A 145 -1.66 -0.76 0.53
N VAL A 146 -0.62 -0.78 -0.31
CA VAL A 146 -0.73 -0.57 -1.76
C VAL A 146 -0.32 -1.86 -2.47
N ASP A 147 -1.30 -2.46 -3.14
CA ASP A 147 -1.07 -3.56 -4.06
C ASP A 147 -0.64 -3.02 -5.43
N GLU A 148 0.26 -3.76 -6.09
CA GLU A 148 0.98 -3.32 -7.29
C GLU A 148 1.55 -1.90 -7.11
N SER A 149 2.46 -1.76 -6.14
CA SER A 149 3.02 -0.47 -5.71
C SER A 149 3.77 0.28 -6.81
N THR A 150 4.08 -0.35 -7.93
CA THR A 150 4.57 0.31 -9.16
C THR A 150 3.60 1.37 -9.69
N THR A 151 2.31 1.29 -9.34
CA THR A 151 1.30 2.31 -9.66
C THR A 151 1.57 3.67 -9.02
N ILE A 152 2.41 3.70 -7.97
CA ILE A 152 2.84 4.93 -7.26
C ILE A 152 4.33 5.25 -7.45
N LYS A 153 5.02 4.65 -8.44
CA LYS A 153 6.43 4.90 -8.72
C LYS A 153 6.74 6.32 -9.22
N ASN A 154 5.79 6.97 -9.89
CA ASN A 154 5.99 8.31 -10.41
C ASN A 154 5.80 9.37 -9.30
N HIS A 155 6.90 9.94 -8.80
CA HIS A 155 6.93 10.94 -7.74
C HIS A 155 6.18 12.24 -8.09
N LYS A 156 5.95 12.55 -9.37
CA LYS A 156 5.22 13.74 -9.83
C LYS A 156 3.71 13.52 -9.85
N ALA A 157 3.25 12.28 -9.94
CA ALA A 157 1.84 11.96 -10.06
C ALA A 157 1.04 12.41 -8.82
N LYS A 158 -0.12 13.03 -9.05
CA LYS A 158 -1.00 13.51 -7.97
C LYS A 158 -1.37 12.41 -6.99
N ARG A 159 -1.77 11.22 -7.48
CA ARG A 159 -2.10 10.07 -6.64
C ARG A 159 -0.94 9.63 -5.75
N THR A 160 0.30 9.62 -6.26
CA THR A 160 1.50 9.24 -5.52
C THR A 160 1.75 10.20 -4.35
N LYS A 161 1.75 11.51 -4.62
CA LYS A 161 1.92 12.54 -3.59
C LYS A 161 0.82 12.45 -2.52
N THR A 162 -0.42 12.24 -2.96
CA THR A 162 -1.57 12.06 -2.06
C THR A 162 -1.36 10.84 -1.15
N LEU A 163 -1.01 9.69 -1.72
CA LEU A 163 -0.83 8.45 -0.97
C LEU A 163 0.35 8.51 0.00
N ILE A 164 1.48 9.12 -0.38
CA ILE A 164 2.61 9.37 0.52
C ILE A 164 2.18 10.26 1.71
N LYS A 165 1.37 11.30 1.46
CA LYS A 165 0.84 12.16 2.52
C LYS A 165 -0.08 11.38 3.47
N ILE A 166 -1.01 10.60 2.91
CA ILE A 166 -1.97 9.80 3.70
C ILE A 166 -1.28 8.69 4.48
N SER A 167 -0.25 8.04 3.91
CA SER A 167 0.45 6.95 4.59
C SER A 167 1.09 7.40 5.92
N LYS A 168 1.45 8.67 6.05
CA LYS A 168 1.98 9.25 7.30
C LYS A 168 0.99 9.23 8.47
N LEU A 169 -0.30 9.13 8.16
CA LEU A 169 -1.36 9.04 9.17
C LEU A 169 -1.53 7.63 9.74
N PHE A 170 -0.92 6.61 9.12
CA PHE A 170 -1.08 5.21 9.50
C PHE A 170 0.15 4.66 10.22
N LYS A 171 -0.08 3.91 11.29
CA LYS A 171 0.98 3.24 12.04
C LYS A 171 1.64 2.13 11.21
N TYR A 172 0.85 1.29 10.54
CA TYR A 172 1.35 0.18 9.73
C TYR A 172 1.23 0.46 8.23
N LYS A 173 2.29 0.21 7.48
CA LYS A 173 2.38 0.48 6.03
C LYS A 173 2.91 -0.73 5.31
N ARG A 174 2.26 -1.10 4.19
CA ARG A 174 2.67 -2.23 3.34
C ARG A 174 2.63 -1.84 1.87
N ILE A 175 3.59 -2.32 1.13
CA ILE A 175 3.55 -2.30 -0.34
C ILE A 175 3.77 -3.71 -0.87
N LEU A 176 3.09 -4.04 -1.96
CA LEU A 176 3.17 -5.34 -2.62
C LEU A 176 3.50 -5.11 -4.09
N THR A 177 4.50 -5.82 -4.61
CA THR A 177 4.80 -5.87 -6.05
C THR A 177 5.72 -7.04 -6.38
N GLY A 178 5.59 -7.55 -7.59
CA GLY A 178 6.52 -8.53 -8.16
C GLY A 178 7.80 -7.91 -8.70
N SER A 179 7.75 -6.65 -9.10
CA SER A 179 8.87 -5.95 -9.72
C SER A 179 8.95 -4.51 -9.21
N PRO A 180 9.62 -4.25 -8.08
CA PRO A 180 9.69 -2.90 -7.51
C PRO A 180 10.42 -1.90 -8.42
N VAL A 181 11.34 -2.39 -9.25
CA VAL A 181 12.03 -1.64 -10.30
C VAL A 181 11.57 -2.17 -11.65
N THR A 182 10.79 -1.39 -12.39
CA THR A 182 10.28 -1.81 -13.70
C THR A 182 11.08 -1.22 -14.86
N ASN A 183 11.51 0.02 -14.75
CA ASN A 183 12.24 0.72 -15.81
C ASN A 183 13.58 1.25 -15.32
N THR A 184 13.60 1.85 -14.15
CA THR A 184 14.79 2.52 -13.62
C THR A 184 14.84 2.41 -12.10
N PRO A 185 16.03 2.52 -11.47
CA PRO A 185 16.16 2.57 -10.01
C PRO A 185 15.31 3.67 -9.37
N MET A 186 14.97 4.73 -10.13
CA MET A 186 14.13 5.83 -9.67
C MET A 186 12.71 5.39 -9.30
N ASP A 187 12.27 4.25 -9.83
CA ASP A 187 10.96 3.66 -9.53
C ASP A 187 10.78 3.31 -8.04
N LEU A 188 11.88 3.05 -7.32
CA LEU A 188 11.88 2.72 -5.90
C LEU A 188 11.56 3.91 -5.00
N TYR A 189 11.98 5.13 -5.38
CA TYR A 189 11.95 6.27 -4.48
C TYR A 189 10.57 6.50 -3.84
N SER A 190 9.54 6.67 -4.66
CA SER A 190 8.19 6.96 -4.15
C SER A 190 7.56 5.80 -3.41
N GLN A 191 7.88 4.57 -3.79
CA GLN A 191 7.42 3.36 -3.10
C GLN A 191 8.01 3.29 -1.68
N CYS A 192 9.30 3.62 -1.53
CA CYS A 192 9.95 3.67 -0.23
C CYS A 192 9.48 4.87 0.61
N GLU A 193 9.25 6.04 0.00
CA GLU A 193 8.69 7.22 0.69
C GLU A 193 7.27 6.96 1.22
N PHE A 194 6.48 6.12 0.57
CA PHE A 194 5.19 5.66 1.10
C PHE A 194 5.35 4.84 2.38
N LEU A 195 6.36 4.00 2.46
CA LEU A 195 6.66 3.19 3.65
C LEU A 195 7.22 4.04 4.80
N GLY A 196 8.06 5.02 4.49
CA GLY A 196 8.63 5.90 5.50
C GLY A 196 9.44 7.03 4.88
N GLU A 197 9.33 8.20 5.49
CA GLU A 197 10.09 9.38 5.06
C GLU A 197 11.59 9.11 5.13
N LYS A 198 12.31 9.45 4.05
CA LYS A 198 13.76 9.24 3.91
C LYS A 198 14.22 7.79 4.12
N MET A 199 13.36 6.80 3.87
CA MET A 199 13.69 5.38 4.06
C MET A 199 14.94 4.95 3.26
N LEU A 200 15.20 5.57 2.11
CA LEU A 200 16.40 5.33 1.29
C LEU A 200 17.59 6.23 1.70
N GLY A 201 17.50 6.99 2.79
CA GLY A 201 18.58 7.86 3.26
C GLY A 201 18.70 9.20 2.51
N PHE A 202 17.78 9.54 1.61
CA PHE A 202 17.82 10.77 0.82
C PHE A 202 16.75 11.77 1.26
N SER A 203 17.11 13.05 1.29
CA SER A 203 16.20 14.13 1.68
C SER A 203 15.13 14.44 0.62
N SER A 204 15.35 14.06 -0.64
CA SER A 204 14.43 14.31 -1.75
C SER A 204 14.66 13.36 -2.92
N PHE A 205 13.67 13.27 -3.81
CA PHE A 205 13.81 12.57 -5.09
C PHE A 205 15.02 13.06 -5.90
N TYR A 206 15.26 14.37 -5.92
CA TYR A 206 16.37 14.93 -6.69
C TYR A 206 17.72 14.58 -6.08
N ALA A 207 17.84 14.48 -4.76
CA ALA A 207 19.06 13.99 -4.11
C ALA A 207 19.31 12.51 -4.44
N PHE A 208 18.26 11.67 -4.43
CA PHE A 208 18.33 10.28 -4.86
C PHE A 208 18.72 10.17 -6.35
N GLN A 209 18.09 10.96 -7.21
CA GLN A 209 18.39 10.99 -8.63
C GLN A 209 19.84 11.44 -8.89
N ALA A 210 20.33 12.47 -8.23
CA ALA A 210 21.71 12.95 -8.36
C ALA A 210 22.75 11.89 -7.95
N ARG A 211 22.41 10.98 -7.04
CA ARG A 211 23.29 9.87 -6.63
C ARG A 211 23.35 8.77 -7.69
N TYR A 212 22.21 8.37 -8.23
CA TYR A 212 22.09 7.16 -9.04
C TYR A 212 21.92 7.40 -10.55
N ALA A 213 21.48 8.58 -10.98
CA ALA A 213 21.30 8.88 -12.40
C ALA A 213 22.47 9.66 -12.98
N VAL A 214 22.83 9.36 -14.22
CA VAL A 214 23.69 10.19 -15.06
C VAL A 214 22.77 11.14 -15.83
N LEU A 215 22.94 12.43 -15.59
CA LEU A 215 22.10 13.49 -16.18
C LEU A 215 22.85 14.21 -17.29
N ASN A 216 22.17 14.50 -18.37
CA ASN A 216 22.66 15.37 -19.44
C ASN A 216 21.70 16.55 -19.62
N SER A 217 22.25 17.75 -19.71
CA SER A 217 21.49 18.98 -19.99
C SER A 217 21.19 19.09 -21.47
N ILE A 218 19.92 19.08 -21.82
CA ILE A 218 19.47 19.31 -23.20
C ILE A 218 18.88 20.71 -23.26
N LYS A 219 19.38 21.51 -24.21
CA LYS A 219 18.83 22.84 -24.55
C LYS A 219 17.95 22.74 -25.77
N MET A 220 16.72 23.21 -25.67
CA MET A 220 15.78 23.39 -26.78
C MET A 220 15.33 24.86 -26.80
N GLY A 221 15.97 25.65 -27.63
CA GLY A 221 15.76 27.11 -27.65
C GLY A 221 16.11 27.74 -26.30
N LYS A 222 15.16 28.45 -25.69
CA LYS A 222 15.33 29.10 -24.39
C LYS A 222 15.10 28.18 -23.18
N ILE A 223 14.67 26.92 -23.40
CA ILE A 223 14.36 25.96 -22.34
C ILE A 223 15.53 24.98 -22.20
N SER A 224 16.00 24.78 -20.95
CA SER A 224 16.96 23.75 -20.59
C SER A 224 16.31 22.75 -19.64
N PHE A 225 16.48 21.45 -19.87
CA PHE A 225 15.99 20.39 -19.00
C PHE A 225 17.02 19.28 -18.87
N GLN A 226 16.99 18.59 -17.71
CA GLN A 226 17.86 17.45 -17.44
C GLN A 226 17.21 16.17 -17.94
N LYS A 227 17.94 15.41 -18.77
CA LYS A 227 17.56 14.08 -19.25
C LYS A 227 18.43 13.03 -18.58
N VAL A 228 17.82 11.97 -18.06
CA VAL A 228 18.56 10.79 -17.60
C VAL A 228 19.06 10.04 -18.83
N ILE A 229 20.37 9.81 -18.90
CA ILE A 229 21.03 9.08 -19.99
C ILE A 229 21.66 7.77 -19.53
N GLY A 230 21.70 7.50 -18.23
CA GLY A 230 22.24 6.28 -17.65
C GLY A 230 22.11 6.26 -16.13
N PHE A 231 22.60 5.19 -15.53
CA PHE A 231 22.60 4.99 -14.07
C PHE A 231 24.00 4.55 -13.61
N ARG A 232 24.29 4.76 -12.33
CA ARG A 232 25.54 4.40 -11.66
C ARG A 232 25.22 3.80 -10.28
N TYR A 233 26.15 3.00 -9.72
CA TYR A 233 26.01 2.35 -8.41
C TYR A 233 24.76 1.47 -8.32
N ILE A 234 24.52 0.66 -9.35
CA ILE A 234 23.34 -0.23 -9.45
C ILE A 234 23.69 -1.72 -9.36
N ASP A 235 24.97 -2.03 -9.02
CA ASP A 235 25.50 -3.39 -8.85
C ASP A 235 25.02 -3.99 -7.50
#